data_63f3e2d5e4d3c9b7c0e157988de8166c
#
_entry.id   63f3e2d5e4d3c9b7c0e157988de8166c
#
_cell.length_a   1.000
_cell.length_b   1.000
_cell.length_c   1.000
_cell.angle_alpha   90.00
_cell.angle_beta   90.00
_cell.angle_gamma   90.00
#
_symmetry.space_group_name_H-M   'P 1'
#
loop_
_entity.id
_entity.type
_entity.pdbx_description
1 polymer ?
#
loop_
_entity_poly.entity_id
_entity_poly.type
_entity_poly.pdbx_seq_one_letter_code
_entity_poly.pdbx_strand_id
1 'polypeptide(L)'
;MENFADKYLYHVTDRATAAKILKNGLCPMIDQRSRLAGEEDERIYLTEKSSLPYWKQILGQTTVLRIDASGLETERMERFGYVQYSEWTYDKPIDPKWITRSTTQAHLTDAKHRELCLSFVDTISQISILFARYITFYDDDDTENKEWAEDCFDYCQGVCRTMQYVLPHLDFHLVSAKDLRTHLKIMGDGGCTLCDRYEPWLATADHPMRLWQLLGRHALKTKETVWLYNWLKETFPRRLRVDTGGWTG
;
A
#
# COMPACT_ATOMS: atom_id res chain seq x y z
N MET A 1 18.63 10.87 -19.29
CA MET A 1 18.62 11.63 -18.03
C MET A 1 17.25 12.25 -17.91
N GLU A 2 16.42 11.76 -16.97
CA GLU A 2 15.17 12.44 -16.66
C GLU A 2 15.53 13.77 -15.99
N ASN A 3 15.20 14.87 -16.65
CA ASN A 3 15.30 16.19 -16.04
C ASN A 3 14.23 16.29 -14.97
N PHE A 4 14.61 16.59 -13.73
CA PHE A 4 13.64 16.99 -12.71
C PHE A 4 12.81 18.17 -13.24
N ALA A 5 11.50 17.95 -13.40
CA ALA A 5 10.59 19.01 -13.79
C ALA A 5 10.53 20.12 -12.72
N ASP A 6 10.78 19.74 -11.46
CA ASP A 6 10.74 20.62 -10.31
C ASP A 6 12.15 20.86 -9.73
N LYS A 7 12.47 22.12 -9.45
CA LYS A 7 13.68 22.50 -8.71
C LYS A 7 13.74 21.91 -7.30
N TYR A 8 12.62 21.46 -6.76
CA TYR A 8 12.48 21.01 -5.39
C TYR A 8 11.82 19.64 -5.30
N LEU A 9 12.37 18.81 -4.41
CA LEU A 9 11.74 17.60 -3.93
C LEU A 9 11.28 17.77 -2.48
N TYR A 10 10.47 16.85 -1.99
CA TYR A 10 9.85 16.96 -0.67
C TYR A 10 10.02 15.68 0.12
N HIS A 11 10.23 15.83 1.42
CA HIS A 11 10.25 14.73 2.38
C HIS A 11 9.14 14.94 3.41
N VAL A 12 8.31 13.92 3.61
CA VAL A 12 7.17 13.97 4.55
C VAL A 12 7.55 13.21 5.81
N THR A 13 7.42 13.87 6.95
CA THR A 13 7.82 13.28 8.23
C THR A 13 7.05 13.89 9.42
N ASP A 14 7.27 13.40 10.61
CA ASP A 14 6.76 14.00 11.84
C ASP A 14 7.55 15.26 12.24
N ARG A 15 6.96 16.03 13.15
CA ARG A 15 7.55 17.31 13.59
C ARG A 15 8.90 17.15 14.32
N ALA A 16 9.04 16.10 15.10
CA ALA A 16 10.25 15.90 15.91
C ALA A 16 11.42 15.46 15.02
N THR A 17 11.16 14.54 14.10
CA THR A 17 12.12 14.09 13.09
C THR A 17 12.52 15.24 12.16
N ALA A 18 11.58 16.05 11.69
CA ALA A 18 11.87 17.23 10.89
C ALA A 18 12.84 18.21 11.57
N ALA A 19 12.69 18.43 12.88
CA ALA A 19 13.61 19.28 13.63
C ALA A 19 15.05 18.73 13.68
N LYS A 20 15.20 17.39 13.78
CA LYS A 20 16.50 16.72 13.73
C LYS A 20 17.12 16.83 12.33
N ILE A 21 16.33 16.60 11.30
CA ILE A 21 16.78 16.68 9.89
C ILE A 21 17.26 18.08 9.55
N LEU A 22 16.53 19.12 9.94
CA LEU A 22 16.91 20.50 9.69
C LEU A 22 18.25 20.89 10.37
N LYS A 23 18.61 20.21 11.44
CA LYS A 23 19.86 20.44 12.16
C LYS A 23 21.02 19.62 11.62
N ASN A 24 20.78 18.35 11.32
CA ASN A 24 21.82 17.35 11.08
C ASN A 24 21.89 16.86 9.62
N GLY A 25 20.94 17.26 8.77
CA GLY A 25 20.75 16.68 7.43
C GLY A 25 19.85 15.45 7.45
N LEU A 26 19.59 14.93 6.26
CA LEU A 26 18.80 13.71 6.06
C LEU A 26 19.74 12.60 5.60
N CYS A 27 19.80 11.51 6.34
CA CYS A 27 20.65 10.36 6.05
C CYS A 27 19.80 9.18 5.53
N PRO A 28 20.36 8.38 4.58
CA PRO A 28 19.78 7.10 4.23
C PRO A 28 19.63 6.24 5.49
N MET A 29 18.52 5.55 5.60
CA MET A 29 18.28 4.67 6.75
C MET A 29 17.18 3.66 6.42
N ILE A 30 17.26 2.51 7.07
CA ILE A 30 16.15 1.56 7.16
C ILE A 30 15.40 1.87 8.46
N ASP A 31 14.30 2.57 8.36
CA ASP A 31 13.43 2.84 9.50
C ASP A 31 12.47 1.65 9.76
N GLN A 32 11.59 1.81 10.74
CA GLN A 32 10.63 0.77 11.06
C GLN A 32 9.68 0.46 9.89
N ARG A 33 9.29 1.48 9.11
CA ARG A 33 8.42 1.33 7.95
C ARG A 33 9.12 0.56 6.83
N SER A 34 10.34 0.95 6.51
CA SER A 34 11.18 0.28 5.50
C SER A 34 11.38 -1.20 5.82
N ARG A 35 11.70 -1.52 7.08
CA ARG A 35 11.83 -2.91 7.55
C ARG A 35 10.54 -3.72 7.37
N LEU A 36 9.39 -3.09 7.63
CA LEU A 36 8.10 -3.74 7.48
C LEU A 36 7.72 -3.96 6.01
N ALA A 37 8.16 -3.05 5.14
CA ALA A 37 8.01 -3.19 3.69
C ALA A 37 9.00 -4.22 3.09
N GLY A 38 9.94 -4.74 3.89
CA GLY A 38 10.95 -5.69 3.40
C GLY A 38 12.08 -5.00 2.64
N GLU A 39 12.28 -3.70 2.86
CA GLU A 39 13.39 -2.97 2.24
C GLU A 39 14.70 -3.35 2.93
N GLU A 40 15.69 -3.71 2.13
CA GLU A 40 17.02 -4.15 2.62
C GLU A 40 18.06 -3.03 2.50
N ASP A 41 17.82 -2.05 1.62
CA ASP A 41 18.74 -0.95 1.36
C ASP A 41 18.39 0.30 2.16
N GLU A 42 19.42 0.97 2.68
CA GLU A 42 19.28 2.28 3.29
C GLU A 42 19.02 3.35 2.21
N ARG A 43 17.85 3.97 2.22
CA ARG A 43 17.43 4.97 1.24
C ARG A 43 16.79 6.18 1.93
N ILE A 44 16.83 7.31 1.23
CA ILE A 44 16.03 8.51 1.51
C ILE A 44 14.87 8.51 0.52
N TYR A 45 13.65 8.65 1.03
CA TYR A 45 12.43 8.70 0.23
C TYR A 45 11.99 10.16 0.06
N LEU A 46 11.86 10.57 -1.19
CA LEU A 46 11.49 11.92 -1.60
C LEU A 46 10.29 11.86 -2.53
N THR A 47 9.56 12.96 -2.65
CA THR A 47 8.41 13.04 -3.55
C THR A 47 8.35 14.36 -4.28
N GLU A 48 7.64 14.38 -5.40
CA GLU A 48 7.32 15.59 -6.15
C GLU A 48 6.17 16.37 -5.51
N LYS A 49 6.06 17.65 -5.84
CA LYS A 49 4.97 18.50 -5.33
C LYS A 49 3.59 17.96 -5.67
N SER A 50 3.42 17.42 -6.86
CA SER A 50 2.16 16.81 -7.33
C SER A 50 1.71 15.62 -6.51
N SER A 51 2.67 14.82 -6.03
CA SER A 51 2.44 13.59 -5.25
C SER A 51 2.40 13.83 -3.74
N LEU A 52 2.83 15.01 -3.28
CA LEU A 52 2.89 15.36 -1.86
C LEU A 52 1.56 15.19 -1.10
N PRO A 53 0.37 15.52 -1.64
CA PRO A 53 -0.89 15.30 -0.93
C PRO A 53 -1.15 13.84 -0.60
N TYR A 54 -0.80 12.93 -1.52
CA TYR A 54 -0.96 11.48 -1.35
C TYR A 54 -0.06 10.95 -0.23
N TRP A 55 1.23 11.30 -0.28
CA TRP A 55 2.18 10.85 0.75
C TRP A 55 1.85 11.39 2.13
N LYS A 56 1.39 12.63 2.25
CA LYS A 56 0.90 13.17 3.53
C LYS A 56 -0.26 12.36 4.07
N GLN A 57 -1.20 11.97 3.20
CA GLN A 57 -2.35 11.16 3.58
C GLN A 57 -1.93 9.74 3.99
N ILE A 58 -1.18 9.05 3.15
CA ILE A 58 -0.73 7.66 3.36
C ILE A 58 0.08 7.53 4.66
N LEU A 59 0.98 8.49 4.92
CA LEU A 59 1.84 8.45 6.10
C LEU A 59 1.19 9.05 7.35
N GLY A 60 0.05 9.73 7.23
CA GLY A 60 -0.59 10.44 8.34
C GLY A 60 0.29 11.55 8.91
N GLN A 61 1.27 12.06 8.14
CA GLN A 61 2.26 13.03 8.60
C GLN A 61 1.91 14.43 8.12
N THR A 62 2.21 15.41 8.95
CA THR A 62 1.83 16.81 8.70
C THR A 62 3.00 17.72 8.37
N THR A 63 4.22 17.29 8.65
CA THR A 63 5.42 18.12 8.44
C THR A 63 6.07 17.78 7.12
N VAL A 64 6.37 18.79 6.34
CA VAL A 64 6.99 18.69 5.03
C VAL A 64 8.30 19.44 5.02
N LEU A 65 9.35 18.79 4.59
CA LEU A 65 10.63 19.39 4.28
C LEU A 65 10.76 19.55 2.77
N ARG A 66 11.34 20.65 2.33
CA ARG A 66 11.64 20.94 0.95
C ARG A 66 13.15 20.83 0.74
N ILE A 67 13.54 20.06 -0.22
CA ILE A 67 14.92 19.78 -0.60
C ILE A 67 15.23 20.47 -1.92
N ASP A 68 16.30 21.27 -1.98
CA ASP A 68 16.80 21.81 -3.23
C ASP A 68 17.51 20.72 -4.02
N ALA A 69 16.94 20.34 -5.16
CA ALA A 69 17.43 19.24 -5.97
C ALA A 69 18.81 19.52 -6.61
N SER A 70 19.23 20.77 -6.66
CA SER A 70 20.58 21.13 -7.15
C SER A 70 21.71 20.63 -6.24
N GLY A 71 21.39 20.24 -5.00
CA GLY A 71 22.34 19.59 -4.08
C GLY A 71 22.39 18.07 -4.18
N LEU A 72 21.66 17.45 -5.11
CA LEU A 72 21.57 16.00 -5.27
C LEU A 72 22.31 15.53 -6.53
N GLU A 73 22.90 14.34 -6.44
CA GLU A 73 23.50 13.64 -7.58
C GLU A 73 22.40 12.87 -8.32
N THR A 74 21.96 13.37 -9.46
CA THR A 74 20.79 12.84 -10.20
C THR A 74 20.96 11.40 -10.66
N GLU A 75 22.21 10.96 -10.93
CA GLU A 75 22.54 9.58 -11.30
C GLU A 75 22.35 8.56 -10.17
N ARG A 76 22.14 9.03 -8.95
CA ARG A 76 21.88 8.21 -7.77
C ARG A 76 20.41 8.18 -7.35
N MET A 77 19.57 8.76 -8.18
CA MET A 77 18.15 8.83 -7.90
C MET A 77 17.40 7.82 -8.77
N GLU A 78 16.51 7.08 -8.12
CA GLU A 78 15.59 6.17 -8.78
C GLU A 78 14.17 6.64 -8.56
N ARG A 79 13.33 6.59 -9.60
CA ARG A 79 11.94 6.97 -9.55
C ARG A 79 11.03 5.77 -9.61
N PHE A 80 10.12 5.70 -8.65
CA PHE A 80 9.05 4.72 -8.61
C PHE A 80 7.71 5.44 -8.90
N GLY A 81 7.00 4.96 -9.91
CA GLY A 81 5.68 5.47 -10.29
C GLY A 81 4.57 4.57 -9.78
N TYR A 82 3.62 5.15 -9.07
CA TYR A 82 2.34 4.53 -8.74
C TYR A 82 1.24 5.16 -9.60
N VAL A 83 0.05 4.57 -9.62
CA VAL A 83 -1.05 5.07 -10.46
C VAL A 83 -1.38 6.54 -10.17
N GLN A 84 -1.31 6.96 -8.92
CA GLN A 84 -1.75 8.28 -8.46
C GLN A 84 -0.65 9.16 -7.90
N TYR A 85 0.53 8.61 -7.62
CA TYR A 85 1.65 9.29 -6.98
C TYR A 85 2.97 8.67 -7.38
N SER A 86 4.06 9.38 -7.13
CA SER A 86 5.43 8.93 -7.40
C SER A 86 6.31 9.12 -6.17
N GLU A 87 7.37 8.38 -6.14
CA GLU A 87 8.41 8.44 -5.12
C GLU A 87 9.78 8.41 -5.78
N TRP A 88 10.71 9.12 -5.19
CA TRP A 88 12.12 9.09 -5.54
C TRP A 88 12.90 8.51 -4.38
N THR A 89 13.89 7.69 -4.66
CA THR A 89 14.87 7.23 -3.66
C THR A 89 16.24 7.83 -3.93
N TYR A 90 17.00 8.05 -2.85
CA TYR A 90 18.35 8.59 -2.89
C TYR A 90 19.21 7.90 -1.82
N ASP A 91 20.43 7.52 -2.16
CA ASP A 91 21.30 6.65 -1.35
C ASP A 91 22.44 7.38 -0.62
N LYS A 92 22.48 8.73 -0.67
CA LYS A 92 23.49 9.53 0.01
C LYS A 92 22.88 10.50 1.01
N PRO A 93 23.64 10.90 2.05
CA PRO A 93 23.21 11.96 2.95
C PRO A 93 22.96 13.28 2.23
N ILE A 94 21.94 14.00 2.65
CA ILE A 94 21.60 15.35 2.18
C ILE A 94 21.99 16.37 3.27
N ASP A 95 22.89 17.29 2.93
CA ASP A 95 23.35 18.34 3.84
C ASP A 95 22.19 19.26 4.26
N PRO A 96 22.08 19.65 5.54
CA PRO A 96 21.00 20.50 6.04
C PRO A 96 20.88 21.85 5.29
N LYS A 97 21.95 22.35 4.69
CA LYS A 97 21.89 23.59 3.89
C LYS A 97 20.96 23.51 2.67
N TRP A 98 20.71 22.30 2.17
CA TRP A 98 19.78 22.05 1.07
C TRP A 98 18.35 21.80 1.52
N ILE A 99 18.10 21.75 2.84
CA ILE A 99 16.83 21.36 3.43
C ILE A 99 16.18 22.55 4.11
N THR A 100 14.92 22.82 3.78
CA THR A 100 14.14 23.87 4.42
C THR A 100 12.77 23.33 4.83
N ARG A 101 12.15 23.95 5.85
CA ARG A 101 10.76 23.65 6.16
C ARG A 101 9.85 24.18 5.05
N SER A 102 9.00 23.34 4.52
CA SER A 102 7.99 23.76 3.55
C SER A 102 6.76 24.33 4.25
N THR A 103 6.23 25.40 3.69
CA THR A 103 4.91 25.96 4.05
C THR A 103 3.80 25.46 3.11
N THR A 104 4.15 24.56 2.18
CA THR A 104 3.19 24.01 1.21
C THR A 104 2.08 23.27 1.93
N GLN A 105 0.87 23.80 1.84
CA GLN A 105 -0.33 23.08 2.22
C GLN A 105 -0.73 22.21 1.04
N ALA A 106 -0.77 20.90 1.28
CA ALA A 106 -1.15 19.93 0.28
C ALA A 106 -2.13 18.96 0.94
N HIS A 107 -3.36 18.96 0.44
CA HIS A 107 -4.44 18.08 0.90
C HIS A 107 -5.08 17.42 -0.30
N LEU A 108 -5.49 16.19 -0.16
CA LEU A 108 -6.33 15.54 -1.15
C LEU A 108 -7.73 16.14 -1.11
N THR A 109 -8.34 16.28 -2.28
CA THR A 109 -9.80 16.46 -2.35
C THR A 109 -10.47 15.15 -2.00
N ASP A 110 -11.74 15.19 -1.55
CA ASP A 110 -12.50 13.97 -1.22
C ASP A 110 -12.54 13.00 -2.40
N ALA A 111 -12.66 13.50 -3.63
CA ALA A 111 -12.63 12.68 -4.84
C ALA A 111 -11.30 11.91 -4.99
N LYS A 112 -10.16 12.59 -4.85
CA LYS A 112 -8.84 11.96 -4.93
C LYS A 112 -8.56 11.05 -3.74
N HIS A 113 -9.06 11.40 -2.56
CA HIS A 113 -8.94 10.54 -1.38
C HIS A 113 -9.76 9.25 -1.57
N ARG A 114 -10.98 9.35 -2.12
CA ARG A 114 -11.78 8.19 -2.50
C ARG A 114 -11.07 7.30 -3.52
N GLU A 115 -10.47 7.88 -4.57
CA GLU A 115 -9.68 7.12 -5.55
C GLU A 115 -8.50 6.41 -4.89
N LEU A 116 -7.81 7.06 -3.95
CA LEU A 116 -6.74 6.45 -3.17
C LEU A 116 -7.26 5.28 -2.32
N CYS A 117 -8.39 5.42 -1.64
CA CYS A 117 -9.00 4.33 -0.89
C CYS A 117 -9.33 3.14 -1.79
N LEU A 118 -9.86 3.38 -3.00
CA LEU A 118 -10.16 2.32 -3.96
C LEU A 118 -8.91 1.60 -4.45
N SER A 119 -7.80 2.31 -4.67
CA SER A 119 -6.53 1.64 -5.06
C SER A 119 -6.00 0.71 -3.95
N PHE A 120 -6.23 1.00 -2.69
CA PHE A 120 -5.92 0.07 -1.61
C PHE A 120 -6.88 -1.12 -1.53
N VAL A 121 -8.11 -0.98 -2.01
CA VAL A 121 -9.01 -2.13 -2.19
C VAL A 121 -8.45 -3.10 -3.23
N ASP A 122 -7.80 -2.61 -4.28
CA ASP A 122 -7.11 -3.46 -5.27
C ASP A 122 -6.00 -4.28 -4.61
N THR A 123 -5.18 -3.64 -3.80
CA THR A 123 -4.11 -4.33 -3.05
C THR A 123 -4.68 -5.40 -2.13
N ILE A 124 -5.77 -5.10 -1.41
CA ILE A 124 -6.47 -6.07 -0.56
C ILE A 124 -6.97 -7.26 -1.39
N SER A 125 -7.51 -6.99 -2.57
CA SER A 125 -8.00 -8.02 -3.47
C SER A 125 -6.89 -8.94 -3.98
N GLN A 126 -5.74 -8.36 -4.34
CA GLN A 126 -4.55 -9.12 -4.76
C GLN A 126 -4.04 -10.01 -3.63
N ILE A 127 -3.93 -9.49 -2.40
CA ILE A 127 -3.56 -10.28 -1.23
C ILE A 127 -4.54 -11.46 -1.05
N SER A 128 -5.82 -11.21 -1.22
CA SER A 128 -6.85 -12.25 -1.09
C SER A 128 -6.65 -13.38 -2.10
N ILE A 129 -6.29 -13.07 -3.34
CA ILE A 129 -5.99 -14.03 -4.39
C ILE A 129 -4.73 -14.86 -4.03
N LEU A 130 -3.69 -14.19 -3.56
CA LEU A 130 -2.45 -14.87 -3.16
C LEU A 130 -2.66 -15.81 -1.97
N PHE A 131 -3.48 -15.41 -1.01
CA PHE A 131 -3.87 -16.31 0.09
C PHE A 131 -4.68 -17.52 -0.40
N ALA A 132 -5.58 -17.34 -1.35
CA ALA A 132 -6.31 -18.46 -1.93
C ALA A 132 -5.35 -19.47 -2.57
N ARG A 133 -4.32 -18.99 -3.27
CA ARG A 133 -3.27 -19.83 -3.84
C ARG A 133 -2.50 -20.59 -2.76
N TYR A 134 -2.06 -19.87 -1.72
CA TYR A 134 -1.38 -20.51 -0.59
C TYR A 134 -2.21 -21.67 -0.02
N ILE A 135 -3.50 -21.46 0.23
CA ILE A 135 -4.37 -22.53 0.76
C ILE A 135 -4.49 -23.70 -0.21
N THR A 136 -4.61 -23.41 -1.52
CA THR A 136 -4.81 -24.45 -2.54
C THR A 136 -3.57 -25.32 -2.73
N PHE A 137 -2.38 -24.74 -2.63
CA PHE A 137 -1.13 -25.45 -2.96
C PHE A 137 -0.29 -25.85 -1.73
N TYR A 138 -0.65 -25.38 -0.54
CA TYR A 138 0.11 -25.68 0.68
C TYR A 138 0.11 -27.17 1.02
N ASP A 139 -1.01 -27.85 0.77
CA ASP A 139 -1.19 -29.28 1.01
C ASP A 139 -0.89 -30.13 -0.25
N ASP A 140 -0.34 -29.52 -1.32
CA ASP A 140 0.09 -30.25 -2.52
C ASP A 140 1.33 -31.08 -2.21
N ASP A 141 1.38 -32.30 -2.78
CA ASP A 141 2.56 -33.18 -2.68
C ASP A 141 3.72 -32.70 -3.56
N ASP A 142 3.48 -31.73 -4.48
CA ASP A 142 4.47 -31.12 -5.34
C ASP A 142 5.28 -30.06 -4.57
N THR A 143 6.58 -30.32 -4.44
CA THR A 143 7.50 -29.44 -3.70
C THR A 143 7.58 -28.04 -4.29
N GLU A 144 7.57 -27.90 -5.63
CA GLU A 144 7.64 -26.61 -6.32
C GLU A 144 6.39 -25.77 -6.04
N ASN A 145 5.21 -26.38 -6.08
CA ASN A 145 3.95 -25.74 -5.73
C ASN A 145 3.92 -25.27 -4.27
N LYS A 146 4.51 -26.05 -3.38
CA LYS A 146 4.57 -25.74 -1.95
C LYS A 146 5.52 -24.57 -1.66
N GLU A 147 6.73 -24.58 -2.23
CA GLU A 147 7.67 -23.45 -2.10
C GLU A 147 7.05 -22.15 -2.63
N TRP A 148 6.42 -22.22 -3.79
CA TRP A 148 5.73 -21.05 -4.35
C TRP A 148 4.56 -20.57 -3.48
N ALA A 149 3.82 -21.45 -2.83
CA ALA A 149 2.76 -21.10 -1.90
C ALA A 149 3.32 -20.38 -0.65
N GLU A 150 4.46 -20.83 -0.14
CA GLU A 150 5.15 -20.23 0.99
C GLU A 150 5.64 -18.80 0.62
N ASP A 151 6.22 -18.60 -0.55
CA ASP A 151 6.63 -17.28 -1.06
C ASP A 151 5.43 -16.33 -1.18
N CYS A 152 4.29 -16.81 -1.68
CA CYS A 152 3.05 -16.03 -1.74
C CYS A 152 2.58 -15.61 -0.34
N PHE A 153 2.71 -16.49 0.64
CA PHE A 153 2.31 -16.20 2.01
C PHE A 153 3.21 -15.14 2.66
N ASP A 154 4.52 -15.25 2.48
CA ASP A 154 5.50 -14.30 3.02
C ASP A 154 5.32 -12.92 2.40
N TYR A 155 5.10 -12.85 1.09
CA TYR A 155 4.74 -11.60 0.42
C TYR A 155 3.47 -10.99 1.00
N CYS A 156 2.41 -11.78 1.20
CA CYS A 156 1.17 -11.29 1.81
C CYS A 156 1.39 -10.75 3.22
N GLN A 157 2.24 -11.38 4.02
CA GLN A 157 2.57 -10.88 5.36
C GLN A 157 3.26 -9.50 5.30
N GLY A 158 4.24 -9.33 4.41
CA GLY A 158 4.93 -8.05 4.20
C GLY A 158 3.94 -6.94 3.83
N VAL A 159 3.06 -7.19 2.86
CA VAL A 159 2.03 -6.22 2.46
C VAL A 159 1.06 -5.92 3.61
N CYS A 160 0.61 -6.93 4.37
CA CYS A 160 -0.26 -6.70 5.53
C CYS A 160 0.41 -5.83 6.61
N ARG A 161 1.70 -5.99 6.85
CA ARG A 161 2.47 -5.14 7.77
C ARG A 161 2.46 -3.69 7.29
N THR A 162 2.75 -3.46 6.00
CA THR A 162 2.69 -2.11 5.40
C THR A 162 1.30 -1.50 5.52
N MET A 163 0.26 -2.26 5.26
CA MET A 163 -1.12 -1.80 5.36
C MET A 163 -1.53 -1.38 6.78
N GLN A 164 -0.97 -1.98 7.83
CA GLN A 164 -1.21 -1.54 9.21
C GLN A 164 -0.87 -0.07 9.44
N TYR A 165 0.11 0.47 8.71
CA TYR A 165 0.50 1.89 8.80
C TYR A 165 -0.35 2.79 7.92
N VAL A 166 -0.77 2.31 6.76
CA VAL A 166 -1.43 3.12 5.75
C VAL A 166 -2.94 3.23 5.99
N LEU A 167 -3.60 2.10 6.22
CA LEU A 167 -5.06 2.04 6.28
C LEU A 167 -5.68 2.92 7.38
N PRO A 168 -5.10 3.08 8.58
CA PRO A 168 -5.65 3.97 9.60
C PRO A 168 -5.72 5.45 9.18
N HIS A 169 -4.96 5.85 8.16
CA HIS A 169 -4.91 7.22 7.64
C HIS A 169 -5.85 7.46 6.45
N LEU A 170 -6.56 6.43 5.99
CA LEU A 170 -7.50 6.52 4.88
C LEU A 170 -8.93 6.56 5.39
N ASP A 171 -9.71 7.52 4.86
CA ASP A 171 -11.12 7.65 5.22
C ASP A 171 -12.01 6.86 4.25
N PHE A 172 -12.26 5.60 4.56
CA PHE A 172 -13.15 4.73 3.79
C PHE A 172 -14.64 5.11 3.87
N HIS A 173 -15.02 6.08 4.70
CA HIS A 173 -16.38 6.64 4.66
C HIS A 173 -16.66 7.40 3.36
N LEU A 174 -15.63 7.88 2.67
CA LEU A 174 -15.73 8.50 1.35
C LEU A 174 -16.10 7.50 0.24
N VAL A 175 -15.95 6.19 0.48
CA VAL A 175 -16.24 5.13 -0.49
C VAL A 175 -17.66 4.60 -0.24
N SER A 176 -18.56 4.80 -1.22
CA SER A 176 -19.90 4.24 -1.13
C SER A 176 -19.90 2.72 -1.37
N ALA A 177 -20.92 2.02 -0.86
CA ALA A 177 -21.09 0.60 -1.14
C ALA A 177 -21.24 0.31 -2.65
N LYS A 178 -21.84 1.26 -3.41
CA LYS A 178 -21.97 1.17 -4.87
C LYS A 178 -20.61 1.28 -5.56
N ASP A 179 -19.79 2.26 -5.17
CA ASP A 179 -18.44 2.44 -5.73
C ASP A 179 -17.59 1.20 -5.50
N LEU A 180 -17.62 0.68 -4.27
CA LEU A 180 -16.88 -0.51 -3.89
C LEU A 180 -17.30 -1.73 -4.72
N ARG A 181 -18.60 -1.99 -4.86
CA ARG A 181 -19.11 -3.11 -5.68
C ARG A 181 -18.75 -2.96 -7.16
N THR A 182 -18.87 -1.74 -7.70
CA THR A 182 -18.52 -1.47 -9.09
C THR A 182 -17.04 -1.73 -9.33
N HIS A 183 -16.20 -1.26 -8.42
CA HIS A 183 -14.76 -1.42 -8.49
C HIS A 183 -14.33 -2.90 -8.42
N LEU A 184 -14.86 -3.65 -7.47
CA LEU A 184 -14.62 -5.08 -7.33
C LEU A 184 -15.12 -5.89 -8.54
N LYS A 185 -16.25 -5.47 -9.14
CA LYS A 185 -16.76 -6.09 -10.37
C LYS A 185 -15.80 -5.89 -11.53
N ILE A 186 -15.31 -4.66 -11.75
CA ILE A 186 -14.33 -4.35 -12.80
C ILE A 186 -13.08 -5.20 -12.64
N MET A 187 -12.61 -5.40 -11.41
CA MET A 187 -11.44 -6.25 -11.13
C MET A 187 -11.72 -7.73 -11.44
N GLY A 188 -12.92 -8.22 -11.10
CA GLY A 188 -13.35 -9.59 -11.42
C GLY A 188 -13.48 -9.84 -12.93
N ASP A 189 -13.99 -8.84 -13.65
CA ASP A 189 -14.17 -8.91 -15.12
C ASP A 189 -12.84 -8.68 -15.89
N GLY A 190 -11.82 -8.11 -15.22
CA GLY A 190 -10.54 -7.72 -15.84
C GLY A 190 -9.60 -8.87 -16.18
N GLY A 191 -10.11 -10.10 -16.26
CA GLY A 191 -9.36 -11.23 -16.82
C GLY A 191 -8.09 -11.57 -16.04
N CYS A 192 -8.20 -11.74 -14.75
CA CYS A 192 -7.16 -12.44 -14.04
C CYS A 192 -7.14 -13.89 -14.57
N THR A 193 -6.24 -14.17 -15.53
CA THR A 193 -6.03 -15.51 -16.11
C THR A 193 -5.76 -16.60 -15.04
N LEU A 194 -5.54 -16.18 -13.82
CA LEU A 194 -5.38 -17.00 -12.64
C LEU A 194 -6.72 -17.31 -11.97
N CYS A 195 -7.73 -16.43 -12.08
CA CYS A 195 -9.08 -16.72 -11.59
C CYS A 195 -9.79 -17.74 -12.49
N ASP A 196 -9.48 -17.80 -13.78
CA ASP A 196 -10.07 -18.76 -14.71
C ASP A 196 -9.76 -20.24 -14.37
N ARG A 197 -8.73 -20.47 -13.57
CA ARG A 197 -8.33 -21.82 -13.12
C ARG A 197 -8.91 -22.22 -11.77
N TYR A 198 -9.28 -21.25 -10.92
CA TYR A 198 -9.41 -21.50 -9.48
C TYR A 198 -10.81 -21.50 -8.93
N GLU A 199 -11.83 -21.37 -9.70
CA GLU A 199 -13.20 -21.51 -9.22
C GLU A 199 -14.14 -20.40 -9.70
N PRO A 200 -15.32 -20.76 -10.21
CA PRO A 200 -16.32 -19.76 -10.66
C PRO A 200 -16.72 -18.75 -9.58
N TRP A 201 -16.57 -19.09 -8.31
CA TRP A 201 -16.89 -18.20 -7.19
C TRP A 201 -15.86 -17.07 -6.96
N LEU A 202 -14.60 -17.22 -7.43
CA LEU A 202 -13.61 -16.14 -7.42
C LEU A 202 -13.92 -15.07 -8.46
N ALA A 203 -14.71 -15.40 -9.47
CA ALA A 203 -15.16 -14.45 -10.49
C ALA A 203 -16.38 -13.60 -10.07
N THR A 204 -16.89 -13.76 -8.86
CA THR A 204 -18.01 -12.95 -8.38
C THR A 204 -17.55 -11.59 -7.83
N ALA A 205 -18.34 -10.54 -8.04
CA ALA A 205 -18.04 -9.17 -7.59
C ALA A 205 -17.78 -9.03 -6.08
N ASP A 206 -18.18 -10.03 -5.31
CA ASP A 206 -18.08 -10.04 -3.85
C ASP A 206 -16.90 -10.89 -3.34
N HIS A 207 -16.12 -11.46 -4.27
CA HIS A 207 -15.09 -12.44 -3.94
C HIS A 207 -14.00 -11.97 -2.96
N PRO A 208 -13.46 -10.73 -2.96
CA PRO A 208 -12.40 -10.39 -2.03
C PRO A 208 -12.82 -10.50 -0.57
N MET A 209 -14.00 -9.98 -0.23
CA MET A 209 -14.48 -10.04 1.16
C MET A 209 -14.96 -11.42 1.55
N ARG A 210 -15.57 -12.14 0.63
CA ARG A 210 -15.97 -13.53 0.86
C ARG A 210 -14.75 -14.42 1.03
N LEU A 211 -13.73 -14.20 0.22
CA LEU A 211 -12.45 -14.87 0.32
C LEU A 211 -11.80 -14.58 1.68
N TRP A 212 -11.73 -13.33 2.13
CA TRP A 212 -11.23 -12.97 3.46
C TRP A 212 -12.01 -13.63 4.58
N GLN A 213 -13.32 -13.78 4.46
CA GLN A 213 -14.15 -14.51 5.42
C GLN A 213 -13.81 -16.00 5.45
N LEU A 214 -13.57 -16.62 4.31
CA LEU A 214 -13.16 -18.02 4.20
C LEU A 214 -11.74 -18.20 4.73
N LEU A 215 -10.81 -17.32 4.35
CA LEU A 215 -9.43 -17.33 4.79
C LEU A 215 -9.28 -17.09 6.29
N GLY A 216 -10.18 -16.30 6.87
CA GLY A 216 -10.22 -16.10 8.32
C GLY A 216 -10.34 -17.39 9.13
N ARG A 217 -10.80 -18.46 8.50
CA ARG A 217 -10.87 -19.80 9.10
C ARG A 217 -9.58 -20.62 8.93
N HIS A 218 -8.80 -20.36 7.88
CA HIS A 218 -7.69 -21.23 7.46
C HIS A 218 -6.31 -20.57 7.53
N ALA A 219 -6.18 -19.27 7.26
CA ALA A 219 -4.89 -18.63 7.03
C ALA A 219 -4.50 -17.54 8.05
N LEU A 220 -5.26 -17.34 9.13
CA LEU A 220 -4.92 -16.36 10.16
C LEU A 220 -3.84 -16.89 11.10
N LYS A 221 -2.64 -17.10 10.58
CA LYS A 221 -1.51 -17.62 11.35
C LYS A 221 -0.63 -16.53 11.95
N THR A 222 -0.70 -15.29 11.44
CA THR A 222 0.14 -14.18 11.91
C THR A 222 -0.68 -13.04 12.49
N LYS A 223 -0.04 -12.22 13.33
CA LYS A 223 -0.68 -11.02 13.91
C LYS A 223 -1.13 -10.04 12.84
N GLU A 224 -0.34 -9.93 11.76
CA GLU A 224 -0.56 -9.03 10.64
C GLU A 224 -1.81 -9.41 9.85
N THR A 225 -1.97 -10.68 9.54
CA THR A 225 -3.13 -11.18 8.80
C THR A 225 -4.40 -11.14 9.64
N VAL A 226 -4.31 -11.47 10.94
CA VAL A 226 -5.41 -11.31 11.90
C VAL A 226 -5.84 -9.85 11.99
N TRP A 227 -4.88 -8.93 12.07
CA TRP A 227 -5.17 -7.50 12.12
C TRP A 227 -5.95 -7.05 10.87
N LEU A 228 -5.47 -7.38 9.67
CA LEU A 228 -6.13 -6.96 8.43
C LEU A 228 -7.54 -7.54 8.32
N TYR A 229 -7.73 -8.80 8.69
CA TYR A 229 -9.06 -9.41 8.72
C TYR A 229 -10.02 -8.66 9.65
N ASN A 230 -9.59 -8.36 10.88
CA ASN A 230 -10.41 -7.62 11.83
C ASN A 230 -10.70 -6.21 11.34
N TRP A 231 -9.71 -5.52 10.78
CA TRP A 231 -9.86 -4.20 10.19
C TRP A 231 -10.89 -4.21 9.05
N LEU A 232 -10.84 -5.18 8.14
CA LEU A 232 -11.82 -5.33 7.05
C LEU A 232 -13.23 -5.57 7.59
N LYS A 233 -13.35 -6.43 8.59
CA LYS A 233 -14.63 -6.74 9.24
C LYS A 233 -15.26 -5.52 9.92
N GLU A 234 -14.44 -4.69 10.55
CA GLU A 234 -14.89 -3.46 11.22
C GLU A 234 -15.21 -2.35 10.21
N THR A 235 -14.36 -2.18 9.19
CA THR A 235 -14.52 -1.11 8.19
C THR A 235 -15.71 -1.33 7.26
N PHE A 236 -15.99 -2.60 6.90
CA PHE A 236 -17.04 -2.96 5.95
C PHE A 236 -18.19 -3.82 6.51
N PRO A 237 -18.58 -3.74 7.79
CA PRO A 237 -19.47 -4.73 8.43
C PRO A 237 -20.86 -4.83 7.79
N ARG A 238 -21.29 -3.79 7.07
CA ARG A 238 -22.63 -3.71 6.48
C ARG A 238 -22.61 -3.41 4.98
N ARG A 239 -21.47 -3.03 4.42
CA ARG A 239 -21.34 -2.60 3.02
C ARG A 239 -21.25 -3.77 2.05
N LEU A 240 -20.84 -4.92 2.57
CA LEU A 240 -20.65 -6.17 1.83
C LEU A 240 -21.55 -7.30 2.36
N ARG A 241 -22.72 -6.98 2.90
CA ARG A 241 -23.76 -7.99 3.04
C ARG A 241 -24.13 -8.47 1.63
N VAL A 242 -23.42 -9.47 1.21
CA VAL A 242 -23.88 -10.36 0.17
C VAL A 242 -25.06 -11.10 0.78
N ASP A 243 -26.19 -11.08 0.11
CA ASP A 243 -27.19 -12.10 0.32
C ASP A 243 -26.49 -13.44 0.12
N THR A 244 -26.11 -14.08 1.20
CA THR A 244 -25.63 -15.44 1.19
C THR A 244 -26.84 -16.33 0.93
N GLY A 245 -27.39 -16.22 -0.27
CA GLY A 245 -28.39 -17.14 -0.77
C GLY A 245 -27.78 -18.52 -0.64
N GLY A 246 -28.32 -19.23 0.35
CA GLY A 246 -28.18 -20.60 0.73
C GLY A 246 -27.07 -21.42 0.06
N TRP A 247 -25.91 -21.51 0.68
CA TRP A 247 -25.06 -22.68 0.55
C TRP A 247 -25.34 -23.55 1.79
N THR A 248 -26.41 -24.34 1.69
CA THR A 248 -26.58 -25.56 2.43
C THR A 248 -26.03 -26.67 1.56
N GLY A 249 -24.88 -27.23 1.90
CA GLY A 249 -24.26 -28.37 1.28
C GLY A 249 -22.95 -28.65 1.97
#